data_5d13151dfca955d2fd91c3a0a358c0bd
#
_entry.id   5d13151dfca955d2fd91c3a0a358c0bd
#
_cell.length_a   1.000
_cell.length_b   1.000
_cell.length_c   1.000
_cell.angle_alpha   90.00
_cell.angle_beta   90.00
_cell.angle_gamma   90.00
#
_symmetry.space_group_name_H-M   'P 1'
#
loop_
_entity.id
_entity.type
_entity.pdbx_description
1 polymer ?
#
loop_
_entity_poly.entity_id
_entity_poly.type
_entity_poly.pdbx_seq_one_letter_code
_entity_poly.pdbx_strand_id
1 'polypeptide(L)'
;GLWNIPAERMKKRREHVVPLSTQAVAILKELQTYQTNSDYLFPSRSDKSKPKSDTVFIMALRRMGYEGRQTPHGFRHIASTLLNNRGFDERHIEAALAHVKDGVAGVYNKAQYLDDRASMMQWYANHLEEIADQSIIQFKKAK
;
A
#
# COMPACT_ATOMS: atom_id res chain seq x y z
N GLY A 1 5.08 -12.10 -2.49
CA GLY A 1 6.04 -11.18 -3.09
C GLY A 1 6.64 -10.23 -2.08
N LEU A 2 7.82 -9.70 -2.37
CA LEU A 2 8.49 -8.70 -1.54
C LEU A 2 8.82 -7.47 -2.40
N TRP A 3 8.56 -6.29 -1.85
CA TRP A 3 9.00 -5.03 -2.42
C TRP A 3 10.09 -4.42 -1.54
N ASN A 4 11.30 -4.32 -2.08
CA ASN A 4 12.43 -3.72 -1.40
C ASN A 4 12.53 -2.24 -1.77
N ILE A 5 12.40 -1.36 -0.78
CA ILE A 5 12.55 0.08 -0.94
C ILE A 5 13.93 0.46 -0.42
N PRO A 6 14.85 0.92 -1.29
CA PRO A 6 16.21 1.23 -0.89
C PRO A 6 16.26 2.46 0.03
N ALA A 7 17.30 2.55 0.84
CA ALA A 7 17.46 3.60 1.86
C ALA A 7 17.39 5.02 1.30
N GLU A 8 17.88 5.22 0.07
CA GLU A 8 17.90 6.51 -0.62
C GLU A 8 16.49 7.07 -0.88
N ARG A 9 15.49 6.16 -1.02
CA ARG A 9 14.09 6.51 -1.25
C ARG A 9 13.30 6.68 0.05
N MET A 10 13.89 6.37 1.19
CA MET A 10 13.22 6.46 2.49
C MET A 10 13.62 7.73 3.23
N LYS A 11 12.62 8.42 3.84
CA LYS A 11 12.85 9.66 4.61
C LYS A 11 13.87 9.48 5.75
N LYS A 12 13.85 8.34 6.42
CA LYS A 12 14.77 7.99 7.52
C LYS A 12 16.06 7.30 7.02
N ARG A 13 16.33 7.27 5.70
CA ARG A 13 17.52 6.67 5.11
C ARG A 13 17.79 5.23 5.58
N ARG A 14 16.74 4.44 5.74
CA ARG A 14 16.78 3.02 6.08
C ARG A 14 16.00 2.22 5.05
N GLU A 15 16.57 1.14 4.57
CA GLU A 15 15.89 0.22 3.67
C GLU A 15 14.60 -0.32 4.31
N HIS A 16 13.55 -0.46 3.51
CA HIS A 16 12.26 -0.98 3.96
C HIS A 16 11.77 -2.09 3.06
N VAL A 17 11.49 -3.26 3.64
CA VAL A 17 10.95 -4.42 2.95
C VAL A 17 9.45 -4.49 3.21
N VAL A 18 8.65 -4.52 2.13
CA VAL A 18 7.20 -4.59 2.19
C VAL A 18 6.75 -5.95 1.67
N PRO A 19 6.15 -6.82 2.50
CA PRO A 19 5.50 -8.03 2.02
C PRO A 19 4.22 -7.65 1.26
N LEU A 20 4.09 -8.19 0.05
CA LEU A 20 2.95 -7.94 -0.83
C LEU A 20 1.96 -9.09 -0.73
N SER A 21 0.68 -8.76 -0.55
CA SER A 21 -0.42 -9.73 -0.65
C SER A 21 -0.56 -10.28 -2.08
N THR A 22 -1.27 -11.39 -2.24
CA THR A 22 -1.54 -11.99 -3.55
C THR A 22 -2.28 -11.02 -4.47
N GLN A 23 -3.24 -10.26 -3.94
CA GLN A 23 -3.99 -9.24 -4.66
C GLN A 23 -3.09 -8.08 -5.13
N ALA A 24 -2.22 -7.59 -4.25
CA ALA A 24 -1.27 -6.54 -4.62
C ALA A 24 -0.34 -7.00 -5.75
N VAL A 25 0.17 -8.23 -5.69
CA VAL A 25 0.99 -8.81 -6.75
C VAL A 25 0.21 -8.94 -8.05
N ALA A 26 -1.06 -9.35 -8.01
CA ALA A 26 -1.93 -9.46 -9.18
C ALA A 26 -2.13 -8.09 -9.86
N ILE A 27 -2.47 -7.05 -9.07
CA ILE A 27 -2.62 -5.68 -9.56
C ILE A 27 -1.31 -5.16 -10.18
N LEU A 28 -0.18 -5.41 -9.55
CA LEU A 28 1.13 -4.98 -10.07
C LEU A 28 1.46 -5.67 -11.40
N LYS A 29 1.18 -6.96 -11.52
CA LYS A 29 1.34 -7.71 -12.78
C LYS A 29 0.43 -7.18 -13.88
N GLU A 30 -0.83 -6.91 -13.56
CA GLU A 30 -1.77 -6.29 -14.50
C GLU A 30 -1.26 -4.92 -14.96
N LEU A 31 -0.84 -4.06 -14.03
CA LEU A 31 -0.26 -2.76 -14.37
C LEU A 31 0.95 -2.86 -15.29
N GLN A 32 1.79 -3.88 -15.13
CA GLN A 32 2.91 -4.13 -16.04
C GLN A 32 2.48 -4.40 -17.48
N THR A 33 1.31 -5.01 -17.70
CA THR A 33 0.83 -5.29 -19.07
C THR A 33 0.49 -4.01 -19.85
N TYR A 34 0.13 -2.93 -19.15
CA TYR A 34 -0.15 -1.62 -19.76
C TYR A 34 1.10 -0.76 -20.00
N GLN A 35 2.26 -1.24 -19.52
CA GLN A 35 3.50 -0.48 -19.53
C GLN A 35 4.45 -1.00 -20.60
N THR A 36 4.70 -0.19 -21.61
CA THR A 36 5.72 -0.45 -22.61
C THR A 36 6.84 0.59 -22.48
N ASN A 37 8.08 0.14 -22.37
CA ASN A 37 9.30 0.97 -22.42
C ASN A 37 9.46 1.99 -21.27
N SER A 38 9.22 1.59 -20.02
CA SER A 38 9.53 2.42 -18.86
C SER A 38 9.92 1.58 -17.65
N ASP A 39 10.89 2.04 -16.89
CA ASP A 39 11.29 1.44 -15.60
C ASP A 39 10.35 1.82 -14.47
N TYR A 40 9.40 2.73 -14.71
CA TYR A 40 8.44 3.20 -13.70
C TYR A 40 7.10 2.49 -13.85
N LEU A 41 6.52 2.10 -12.73
CA LEU A 41 5.15 1.55 -12.70
C LEU A 41 4.11 2.60 -13.13
N PHE A 42 4.37 3.87 -12.83
CA PHE A 42 3.56 5.00 -13.25
C PHE A 42 4.42 6.04 -13.98
N PRO A 43 4.74 5.82 -15.26
CA PRO A 43 5.56 6.74 -16.02
C PRO A 43 4.82 8.04 -16.33
N SER A 44 5.55 9.13 -16.47
CA SER A 44 5.01 10.39 -16.98
C SER A 44 4.48 10.21 -18.41
N ARG A 45 3.44 10.97 -18.75
CA ARG A 45 2.86 10.94 -20.09
C ARG A 45 3.77 11.62 -21.13
N SER A 46 4.46 12.67 -20.71
CA SER A 46 5.34 13.47 -21.58
C SER A 46 6.76 12.90 -21.70
N ASP A 47 7.22 12.19 -20.68
CA ASP A 47 8.59 11.64 -20.62
C ASP A 47 8.57 10.33 -19.84
N LYS A 48 8.61 9.22 -20.55
CA LYS A 48 8.53 7.88 -19.96
C LYS A 48 9.76 7.48 -19.11
N SER A 49 10.84 8.24 -19.21
CA SER A 49 12.04 8.07 -18.37
C SER A 49 11.87 8.68 -16.97
N LYS A 50 10.72 9.30 -16.70
CA LYS A 50 10.39 9.93 -15.41
C LYS A 50 9.10 9.37 -14.84
N PRO A 51 8.95 9.35 -13.50
CA PRO A 51 7.68 8.98 -12.86
C PRO A 51 6.61 10.06 -13.09
N LYS A 52 5.35 9.69 -12.94
CA LYS A 52 4.26 10.67 -12.81
C LYS A 52 4.46 11.54 -11.58
N SER A 53 3.91 12.76 -11.64
CA SER A 53 3.85 13.65 -10.49
C SER A 53 3.01 13.02 -9.34
N ASP A 54 3.37 13.31 -8.09
CA ASP A 54 2.66 12.86 -6.88
C ASP A 54 1.19 13.30 -6.87
N THR A 55 0.85 14.39 -7.58
CA THR A 55 -0.52 14.89 -7.69
C THR A 55 -1.46 13.98 -8.48
N VAL A 56 -0.93 13.00 -9.24
CA VAL A 56 -1.76 12.13 -10.08
C VAL A 56 -2.77 11.33 -9.28
N PHE A 57 -2.40 10.85 -8.10
CA PHE A 57 -3.29 10.06 -7.22
C PHE A 57 -4.38 10.94 -6.60
N ILE A 58 -4.05 12.18 -6.24
CA ILE A 58 -5.02 13.17 -5.74
C ILE A 58 -6.04 13.47 -6.85
N MET A 59 -5.56 13.70 -8.08
CA MET A 59 -6.45 13.96 -9.22
C MET A 59 -7.32 12.75 -9.59
N ALA A 60 -6.80 11.54 -9.44
CA ALA A 60 -7.58 10.32 -9.63
C ALA A 60 -8.73 10.23 -8.61
N LEU A 61 -8.45 10.45 -7.33
CA LEU A 61 -9.46 10.47 -6.28
C LEU A 61 -10.54 11.54 -6.52
N ARG A 62 -10.15 12.74 -6.96
CA ARG A 62 -11.10 13.80 -7.33
C ARG A 62 -12.02 13.38 -8.45
N ARG A 63 -11.47 12.79 -9.54
CA ARG A 63 -12.28 12.31 -10.68
C ARG A 63 -13.26 11.20 -10.28
N MET A 64 -12.92 10.40 -9.29
CA MET A 64 -13.80 9.36 -8.71
C MET A 64 -14.82 9.93 -7.72
N GLY A 65 -14.88 11.24 -7.49
CA GLY A 65 -15.84 11.88 -6.58
C GLY A 65 -15.44 11.86 -5.10
N TYR A 66 -14.16 11.59 -4.79
CA TYR A 66 -13.65 11.56 -3.41
C TYR A 66 -12.97 12.87 -2.99
N GLU A 67 -13.17 13.97 -3.71
CA GLU A 67 -12.63 15.27 -3.33
C GLU A 67 -13.11 15.68 -1.94
N GLY A 68 -12.19 16.09 -1.07
CA GLY A 68 -12.47 16.43 0.32
C GLY A 68 -12.88 15.27 1.24
N ARG A 69 -13.04 14.06 0.69
CA ARG A 69 -13.45 12.85 1.43
C ARG A 69 -12.30 11.88 1.66
N GLN A 70 -11.36 11.80 0.73
CA GLN A 70 -10.23 10.87 0.80
C GLN A 70 -8.96 11.48 0.20
N THR A 71 -7.81 11.10 0.76
CA THR A 71 -6.49 11.45 0.27
C THR A 71 -5.62 10.18 0.12
N PRO A 72 -4.53 10.20 -0.67
CA PRO A 72 -3.60 9.08 -0.71
C PRO A 72 -3.06 8.68 0.67
N HIS A 73 -2.80 9.68 1.55
CA HIS A 73 -2.37 9.43 2.93
C HIS A 73 -3.47 8.85 3.81
N GLY A 74 -4.73 9.16 3.54
CA GLY A 74 -5.89 8.64 4.27
C GLY A 74 -6.01 7.11 4.19
N PHE A 75 -5.58 6.48 3.09
CA PHE A 75 -5.53 5.02 3.00
C PHE A 75 -4.60 4.39 4.04
N ARG A 76 -3.50 5.06 4.38
CA ARG A 76 -2.61 4.63 5.44
C ARG A 76 -3.28 4.65 6.82
N HIS A 77 -4.07 5.68 7.11
CA HIS A 77 -4.85 5.75 8.35
C HIS A 77 -5.92 4.67 8.41
N ILE A 78 -6.62 4.41 7.31
CA ILE A 78 -7.62 3.33 7.22
C ILE A 78 -6.95 1.98 7.52
N ALA A 79 -5.84 1.68 6.87
CA ALA A 79 -5.11 0.43 7.09
C ALA A 79 -4.69 0.30 8.57
N SER A 80 -4.06 1.33 9.14
CA SER A 80 -3.65 1.33 10.56
C SER A 80 -4.84 1.09 11.48
N THR A 81 -5.94 1.79 11.30
CA THR A 81 -7.15 1.66 12.13
C THR A 81 -7.76 0.27 12.03
N LEU A 82 -7.93 -0.27 10.82
CA LEU A 82 -8.51 -1.60 10.62
C LEU A 82 -7.65 -2.70 11.24
N LEU A 83 -6.34 -2.62 11.07
CA LEU A 83 -5.41 -3.60 11.63
C LEU A 83 -5.38 -3.57 13.16
N ASN A 84 -5.38 -2.37 13.76
CA ASN A 84 -5.48 -2.20 15.23
C ASN A 84 -6.82 -2.74 15.76
N ASN A 85 -7.93 -2.40 15.12
CA ASN A 85 -9.27 -2.88 15.53
C ASN A 85 -9.40 -4.40 15.42
N ARG A 86 -8.67 -5.02 14.48
CA ARG A 86 -8.62 -6.48 14.35
C ARG A 86 -7.77 -7.15 15.43
N GLY A 87 -6.94 -6.39 16.15
CA GLY A 87 -6.08 -6.87 17.22
C GLY A 87 -4.72 -7.39 16.76
N PHE A 88 -4.24 -6.96 15.60
CA PHE A 88 -2.85 -7.23 15.21
C PHE A 88 -1.87 -6.51 16.13
N ASP A 89 -0.69 -7.09 16.32
CA ASP A 89 0.36 -6.50 17.16
C ASP A 89 0.79 -5.13 16.62
N GLU A 90 0.73 -4.10 17.48
CA GLU A 90 1.12 -2.73 17.14
C GLU A 90 2.53 -2.65 16.52
N ARG A 91 3.47 -3.49 16.99
CA ARG A 91 4.84 -3.52 16.46
C ARG A 91 4.87 -3.93 14.99
N HIS A 92 4.00 -4.87 14.59
CA HIS A 92 3.90 -5.31 13.20
C HIS A 92 3.27 -4.23 12.32
N ILE A 93 2.25 -3.53 12.83
CA ILE A 93 1.60 -2.41 12.16
C ILE A 93 2.58 -1.27 11.95
N GLU A 94 3.27 -0.83 13.01
CA GLU A 94 4.26 0.24 12.96
C GLU A 94 5.43 -0.10 12.00
N ALA A 95 5.89 -1.37 12.03
CA ALA A 95 6.90 -1.85 11.10
C ALA A 95 6.41 -1.84 9.65
N ALA A 96 5.16 -2.22 9.38
CA ALA A 96 4.56 -2.15 8.04
C ALA A 96 4.44 -0.71 7.54
N LEU A 97 4.14 0.22 8.44
CA LEU A 97 4.06 1.64 8.18
C LEU A 97 5.42 2.36 8.14
N ALA A 98 6.52 1.65 8.29
CA ALA A 98 7.88 2.23 8.40
C ALA A 98 7.99 3.33 9.49
N HIS A 99 7.17 3.24 10.54
CA HIS A 99 7.30 4.11 11.71
C HIS A 99 8.42 3.59 12.60
N VAL A 100 9.45 4.38 12.76
CA VAL A 100 10.55 4.09 13.68
C VAL A 100 10.40 4.99 14.89
N LYS A 101 10.19 4.41 16.08
CA LYS A 101 10.27 5.14 17.35
C LYS A 101 11.72 5.59 17.54
N ASP A 102 11.95 6.89 17.66
CA ASP A 102 13.29 7.44 17.94
C ASP A 102 13.69 7.00 19.37
N GLY A 103 14.93 6.51 19.53
CA GLY A 103 15.50 6.17 20.85
C GLY A 103 15.71 4.68 21.11
N VAL A 104 15.21 3.79 20.32
CA VAL A 104 15.58 2.37 20.42
C VAL A 104 16.65 2.07 19.37
N ALA A 105 17.89 2.00 19.79
CA ALA A 105 19.01 1.47 19.01
C ALA A 105 18.85 -0.05 18.81
N GLY A 106 17.68 -0.48 18.37
CA GLY A 106 17.47 -1.83 17.89
C GLY A 106 18.05 -1.91 16.50
N VAL A 107 19.01 -2.79 16.30
CA VAL A 107 19.34 -3.32 14.98
C VAL A 107 18.03 -3.79 14.37
N TYR A 108 17.40 -2.93 13.55
CA TYR A 108 16.20 -3.29 12.82
C TYR A 108 16.63 -4.39 11.85
N ASN A 109 16.47 -5.62 12.30
CA ASN A 109 16.67 -6.78 11.44
C ASN A 109 15.69 -6.64 10.28
N LYS A 110 16.19 -6.60 9.04
CA LYS A 110 15.41 -6.50 7.80
C LYS A 110 14.29 -7.56 7.73
N ALA A 111 14.52 -8.69 8.39
CA ALA A 111 13.57 -9.80 8.53
C ALA A 111 12.61 -9.64 9.74
N GLN A 112 12.69 -8.55 10.52
CA GLN A 112 11.89 -8.42 11.74
C GLN A 112 10.40 -8.42 11.40
N TYR A 113 9.71 -9.42 11.94
CA TYR A 113 8.27 -9.64 11.74
C TYR A 113 7.83 -9.81 10.27
N LEU A 114 8.73 -10.26 9.36
CA LEU A 114 8.38 -10.31 7.94
C LEU A 114 7.21 -11.27 7.67
N ASP A 115 7.22 -12.45 8.28
CA ASP A 115 6.17 -13.46 8.14
C ASP A 115 4.85 -12.99 8.77
N ASP A 116 4.91 -12.40 9.97
CA ASP A 116 3.74 -11.85 10.65
C ASP A 116 3.13 -10.69 9.85
N ARG A 117 3.98 -9.82 9.32
CA ARG A 117 3.56 -8.72 8.45
C ARG A 117 2.99 -9.22 7.12
N ALA A 118 3.54 -10.29 6.56
CA ALA A 118 2.99 -10.91 5.35
C ALA A 118 1.58 -11.46 5.61
N SER A 119 1.40 -12.17 6.72
CA SER A 119 0.10 -12.69 7.14
C SER A 119 -0.91 -11.58 7.40
N MET A 120 -0.50 -10.51 8.09
CA MET A 120 -1.30 -9.32 8.38
C MET A 120 -1.75 -8.61 7.10
N MET A 121 -0.83 -8.37 6.16
CA MET A 121 -1.13 -7.70 4.89
C MET A 121 -1.99 -8.57 3.97
N GLN A 122 -1.83 -9.89 4.01
CA GLN A 122 -2.71 -10.81 3.29
C GLN A 122 -4.13 -10.78 3.86
N TRP A 123 -4.27 -10.79 5.20
CA TRP A 123 -5.58 -10.62 5.84
C TRP A 123 -6.24 -9.30 5.44
N TYR A 124 -5.48 -8.19 5.45
CA TYR A 124 -6.00 -6.88 5.07
C TYR A 124 -6.53 -6.86 3.64
N ALA A 125 -5.81 -7.45 2.70
CA ALA A 125 -6.22 -7.53 1.31
C ALA A 125 -7.48 -8.39 1.13
N ASN A 126 -7.57 -9.54 1.79
CA ASN A 126 -8.76 -10.39 1.78
C ASN A 126 -9.99 -9.66 2.34
N HIS A 127 -9.81 -8.93 3.44
CA HIS A 127 -10.89 -8.15 4.05
C HIS A 127 -11.40 -7.04 3.12
N LEU A 128 -10.55 -6.39 2.36
CA LEU A 128 -10.96 -5.40 1.36
C LEU A 128 -11.77 -6.04 0.21
N GLU A 129 -11.40 -7.23 -0.25
CA GLU A 129 -12.18 -7.98 -1.25
C GLU A 129 -13.55 -8.38 -0.72
N GLU A 130 -13.64 -8.90 0.51
CA GLU A 130 -14.91 -9.24 1.15
C GLU A 130 -15.87 -8.04 1.22
N ILE A 131 -15.37 -6.85 1.59
CA ILE A 131 -16.17 -5.63 1.64
C ILE A 131 -16.63 -5.22 0.23
N ALA A 132 -15.76 -5.32 -0.76
CA ALA A 132 -16.08 -4.99 -2.15
C ALA A 132 -17.19 -5.91 -2.69
N ASP A 133 -17.07 -7.21 -2.46
CA ASP A 133 -18.05 -8.20 -2.90
C ASP A 133 -19.41 -8.03 -2.23
N GLN A 134 -19.43 -7.76 -0.92
CA GLN A 134 -20.67 -7.46 -0.18
C GLN A 134 -21.38 -6.22 -0.73
N SER A 135 -20.62 -5.17 -1.07
CA SER A 135 -21.16 -3.94 -1.65
C SER A 135 -21.81 -4.21 -3.01
N ILE A 136 -21.20 -5.02 -3.86
CA ILE A 136 -21.73 -5.41 -5.17
C ILE A 136 -23.06 -6.20 -5.02
N ILE A 137 -23.14 -7.09 -4.04
CA ILE A 137 -24.35 -7.90 -3.79
C ILE A 137 -25.51 -6.99 -3.33
N GLN A 138 -25.25 -5.98 -2.50
CA GLN A 138 -26.28 -5.03 -2.05
C GLN A 138 -26.84 -4.21 -3.21
N PHE A 139 -25.99 -3.72 -4.12
CA PHE A 139 -26.45 -2.99 -5.32
C PHE A 139 -27.29 -3.86 -6.27
N LYS A 140 -27.01 -5.14 -6.38
CA LYS A 140 -27.82 -6.09 -7.19
C LYS A 140 -29.18 -6.39 -6.58
N LYS A 141 -29.34 -6.28 -5.25
CA LYS A 141 -30.62 -6.51 -4.56
C LYS A 141 -31.51 -5.26 -4.51
N ALA A 142 -30.96 -4.08 -4.76
CA ALA A 142 -31.68 -2.81 -4.72
C ALA A 142 -32.33 -2.40 -6.06
N LYS A 143 -32.27 -3.24 -7.08
CA LYS A 143 -33.01 -3.10 -8.35
C LYS A 143 -34.23 -4.02 -8.36
#